data_e40b6bd04c9a371ae674e9a095a84bae
#
_entry.id   e40b6bd04c9a371ae674e9a095a84bae
#
_cell.length_a   1.000
_cell.length_b   1.000
_cell.length_c   1.000
_cell.angle_alpha   90.00
_cell.angle_beta   90.00
_cell.angle_gamma   90.00
#
_symmetry.space_group_name_H-M   'P 1'
#
loop_
_entity.id
_entity.type
_entity.pdbx_description
1 polymer ?
#
loop_
_entity_poly.entity_id
_entity_poly.type
_entity_poly.pdbx_seq_one_letter_code
_entity_poly.pdbx_strand_id
1 'polypeptide(L)'
;MKVDKLHIRSRFKNLENVTVDFDEDHLMTVVVGRNGSGKSNVLEALVAIFRNLDLGEVPPFSYKLVYRLGERNKPDLPSERWLEITIDADPFRGTLAKQYDVQVKDLLIDDSEHLSIGQSSAISVPFSKVKRDKEGKAPYLPNYVFAYYSGPSDRLENYFKKHRADFYRHLLNDKPDKKLDLKGDIRPLFYAKPFHSQFVLLAFFLSDKNSPQRKFIKEHLGIEDLDSVHFVMRQPGWAKQKGELFWGARGVVRRFLDELIKHTLAPIKVTRQEDTSLTGSNVRNEFFHLFLPNIEVLHAFAKGLSDDELFKMLESTLLSEIISEVSIRVKVSSSKEPLTFRELSEGEQQLLTVLGLLKFTGGKDSLFLLDEPDTHLNPSWAVKYLQFLREFVPNQETSHLLMVTHHPLAIAELKKEQVQVMKRDHENQISAKMPDESPRGMGINLILRSDMFGLQTTLDDNTNQKLINRNALAAKEILSKEKMVREPGYKPEDDEQYLARLNTELEHLGFNIATDDPDYLEFLRNKYHTKHEENQ
;
A
#
# COMPACT_ATOMS: atom_id res chain seq x y z
N MET A 1 -2.07 7.68 -14.67
CA MET A 1 -2.94 8.19 -13.58
C MET A 1 -2.07 8.88 -12.53
N LYS A 2 -2.38 10.13 -12.19
CA LYS A 2 -1.78 10.87 -11.07
C LYS A 2 -2.90 11.57 -10.31
N VAL A 3 -3.00 11.36 -9.00
CA VAL A 3 -3.93 12.11 -8.15
C VAL A 3 -3.24 13.42 -7.79
N ASP A 4 -3.90 14.53 -8.02
CA ASP A 4 -3.39 15.87 -7.70
C ASP A 4 -3.98 16.28 -6.32
N LYS A 5 -5.30 16.44 -6.23
CA LYS A 5 -5.92 17.03 -5.05
C LYS A 5 -7.24 16.39 -4.69
N LEU A 6 -7.45 16.10 -3.41
CA LEU A 6 -8.72 15.67 -2.85
C LEU A 6 -9.18 16.65 -1.77
N HIS A 7 -10.35 17.26 -1.98
CA HIS A 7 -11.02 18.05 -0.95
C HIS A 7 -12.30 17.32 -0.50
N ILE A 8 -12.32 16.82 0.71
CA ILE A 8 -13.46 16.20 1.38
C ILE A 8 -14.24 17.30 2.09
N ARG A 9 -15.44 17.63 1.59
CA ARG A 9 -16.26 18.72 2.13
C ARG A 9 -17.17 18.27 3.26
N SER A 10 -17.97 17.25 3.01
CA SER A 10 -18.84 16.68 4.06
C SER A 10 -18.15 15.54 4.78
N ARG A 11 -18.65 15.21 5.94
CA ARG A 11 -18.05 14.22 6.82
C ARG A 11 -17.94 12.84 6.18
N PHE A 12 -16.71 12.33 6.12
CA PHE A 12 -16.39 10.92 5.84
C PHE A 12 -15.54 10.36 6.99
N LYS A 13 -16.14 9.54 7.83
CA LYS A 13 -15.52 9.05 9.07
C LYS A 13 -15.06 10.20 9.97
N ASN A 14 -13.75 10.38 10.16
CA ASN A 14 -13.19 11.50 10.93
C ASN A 14 -12.66 12.64 10.03
N LEU A 15 -12.82 12.54 8.70
CA LEU A 15 -12.41 13.56 7.75
C LEU A 15 -13.61 14.45 7.42
N GLU A 16 -13.47 15.75 7.64
CA GLU A 16 -14.47 16.77 7.30
C GLU A 16 -13.75 18.08 6.97
N ASN A 17 -14.10 18.69 5.86
CA ASN A 17 -13.46 19.91 5.36
C ASN A 17 -11.93 19.81 5.27
N VAL A 18 -11.43 18.65 4.79
CA VAL A 18 -10.00 18.35 4.67
C VAL A 18 -9.59 18.39 3.21
N THR A 19 -8.50 19.10 2.93
CA THR A 19 -7.84 19.08 1.62
C THR A 19 -6.52 18.34 1.75
N VAL A 20 -6.29 17.36 0.86
CA VAL A 20 -5.02 16.65 0.70
C VAL A 20 -4.50 16.95 -0.69
N ASP A 21 -3.31 17.50 -0.78
CA ASP A 21 -2.60 17.84 -2.00
C ASP A 21 -1.53 16.76 -2.22
N PHE A 22 -1.65 15.99 -3.31
CA PHE A 22 -0.73 14.91 -3.60
C PHE A 22 0.30 15.38 -4.64
N ASP A 23 1.46 14.75 -4.62
CA ASP A 23 2.52 15.04 -5.60
C ASP A 23 2.25 14.28 -6.91
N GLU A 24 1.70 14.97 -7.89
CA GLU A 24 1.38 14.39 -9.20
C GLU A 24 2.60 14.27 -10.13
N ASP A 25 3.72 14.89 -9.78
CA ASP A 25 4.93 14.87 -10.62
C ASP A 25 5.80 13.63 -10.37
N HIS A 26 5.71 13.04 -9.18
CA HIS A 26 6.46 11.84 -8.85
C HIS A 26 5.58 10.57 -8.88
N LEU A 27 6.23 9.39 -8.88
CA LEU A 27 5.54 8.10 -8.84
C LEU A 27 4.72 7.93 -7.56
N MET A 28 5.21 8.45 -6.44
CA MET A 28 4.62 8.16 -5.12
C MET A 28 4.47 9.38 -4.24
N THR A 29 3.36 9.36 -3.48
CA THR A 29 3.12 10.26 -2.35
C THR A 29 2.91 9.42 -1.10
N VAL A 30 3.55 9.80 0.00
CA VAL A 30 3.45 9.11 1.29
C VAL A 30 2.75 9.99 2.31
N VAL A 31 1.73 9.43 2.96
CA VAL A 31 0.96 10.12 4.00
C VAL A 31 1.41 9.63 5.36
N VAL A 32 1.90 10.54 6.18
CA VAL A 32 2.38 10.26 7.54
C VAL A 32 1.59 11.06 8.58
N GLY A 33 1.81 10.80 9.85
CA GLY A 33 1.17 11.51 10.95
C GLY A 33 0.83 10.59 12.13
N ARG A 34 0.35 11.16 13.22
CA ARG A 34 0.00 10.41 14.44
C ARG A 34 -1.19 9.48 14.25
N ASN A 35 -1.34 8.52 15.17
CA ASN A 35 -2.51 7.63 15.18
C ASN A 35 -3.80 8.44 15.34
N GLY A 36 -4.85 8.06 14.59
CA GLY A 36 -6.12 8.76 14.63
C GLY A 36 -6.20 10.05 13.80
N SER A 37 -5.13 10.46 13.11
CA SER A 37 -5.13 11.64 12.22
C SER A 37 -5.87 11.44 10.89
N GLY A 38 -6.40 10.24 10.61
CA GLY A 38 -7.21 9.99 9.41
C GLY A 38 -6.46 9.50 8.18
N LYS A 39 -5.16 9.18 8.26
CA LYS A 39 -4.33 8.72 7.15
C LYS A 39 -4.96 7.62 6.30
N SER A 40 -5.29 6.50 6.92
CA SER A 40 -5.94 5.37 6.24
C SER A 40 -7.32 5.73 5.68
N ASN A 41 -8.02 6.68 6.31
CA ASN A 41 -9.33 7.13 5.84
C ASN A 41 -9.24 7.94 4.55
N VAL A 42 -8.10 8.58 4.26
CA VAL A 42 -7.84 9.24 2.96
C VAL A 42 -7.78 8.21 1.84
N LEU A 43 -7.03 7.10 2.02
CA LEU A 43 -6.98 6.02 1.03
C LEU A 43 -8.37 5.39 0.85
N GLU A 44 -9.08 5.16 1.95
CA GLU A 44 -10.43 4.59 1.91
C GLU A 44 -11.42 5.53 1.21
N ALA A 45 -11.29 6.84 1.38
CA ALA A 45 -12.09 7.83 0.65
C ALA A 45 -11.87 7.74 -0.86
N LEU A 46 -10.61 7.63 -1.30
CA LEU A 46 -10.29 7.44 -2.73
C LEU A 46 -10.87 6.15 -3.28
N VAL A 47 -10.76 5.03 -2.55
CA VAL A 47 -11.40 3.76 -2.94
C VAL A 47 -12.91 3.91 -3.07
N ALA A 48 -13.57 4.54 -2.10
CA ALA A 48 -15.02 4.75 -2.12
C ALA A 48 -15.45 5.62 -3.32
N ILE A 49 -14.68 6.68 -3.61
CA ILE A 49 -14.91 7.57 -4.75
C ILE A 49 -14.81 6.79 -6.06
N PHE A 50 -13.66 6.16 -6.35
CA PHE A 50 -13.45 5.46 -7.62
C PHE A 50 -14.39 4.27 -7.79
N ARG A 51 -14.72 3.56 -6.69
CA ARG A 51 -15.73 2.51 -6.70
C ARG A 51 -17.09 3.04 -7.17
N ASN A 52 -17.57 4.13 -6.56
CA ASN A 52 -18.89 4.65 -6.88
C ASN A 52 -18.95 5.29 -8.27
N LEU A 53 -17.87 5.91 -8.73
CA LEU A 53 -17.72 6.38 -10.11
C LEU A 53 -17.78 5.23 -11.11
N ASP A 54 -17.05 4.14 -10.87
CA ASP A 54 -17.01 2.97 -11.75
C ASP A 54 -18.36 2.27 -11.84
N LEU A 55 -19.01 2.07 -10.71
CA LEU A 55 -20.33 1.43 -10.62
C LEU A 55 -21.50 2.35 -11.04
N GLY A 56 -21.26 3.64 -11.21
CA GLY A 56 -22.31 4.63 -11.47
C GLY A 56 -23.27 4.79 -10.28
N GLU A 57 -22.75 4.75 -9.05
CA GLU A 57 -23.52 4.93 -7.80
C GLU A 57 -23.47 6.37 -7.31
N VAL A 58 -24.29 6.70 -6.31
CA VAL A 58 -24.36 8.01 -5.65
C VAL A 58 -23.01 8.34 -5.00
N PRO A 59 -22.55 9.61 -5.01
CA PRO A 59 -21.32 10.00 -4.31
C PRO A 59 -21.37 9.57 -2.85
N PRO A 60 -20.28 9.01 -2.29
CA PRO A 60 -20.27 8.53 -0.90
C PRO A 60 -20.33 9.67 0.13
N PHE A 61 -19.91 10.86 -0.26
CA PHE A 61 -19.90 12.13 0.49
C PHE A 61 -19.70 13.29 -0.48
N SER A 62 -19.76 14.53 0.00
CA SER A 62 -19.48 15.72 -0.84
C SER A 62 -17.96 15.94 -0.95
N TYR A 63 -17.43 15.98 -2.18
CA TYR A 63 -15.99 16.14 -2.44
C TYR A 63 -15.68 16.87 -3.74
N LYS A 64 -14.42 17.32 -3.86
CA LYS A 64 -13.81 17.70 -5.12
C LYS A 64 -12.51 16.91 -5.29
N LEU A 65 -12.37 16.21 -6.41
CA LEU A 65 -11.19 15.40 -6.76
C LEU A 65 -10.62 15.89 -8.07
N VAL A 66 -9.30 16.12 -8.09
CA VAL A 66 -8.54 16.44 -9.31
C VAL A 66 -7.50 15.34 -9.52
N TYR A 67 -7.43 14.84 -10.74
CA TYR A 67 -6.44 13.84 -11.13
C TYR A 67 -6.14 13.91 -12.62
N ARG A 68 -5.01 13.31 -13.02
CA ARG A 68 -4.54 13.28 -14.41
C ARG A 68 -4.49 11.84 -14.91
N LEU A 69 -4.94 11.64 -16.17
CA LEU A 69 -4.75 10.39 -16.93
C LEU A 69 -3.80 10.67 -18.09
N GLY A 70 -2.78 9.82 -18.26
CA GLY A 70 -1.73 10.03 -19.25
C GLY A 70 -1.88 9.13 -20.46
N GLU A 71 -1.84 9.71 -21.65
CA GLU A 71 -1.52 9.01 -22.90
C GLU A 71 -0.09 9.41 -23.30
N ARG A 72 0.93 8.75 -22.71
CA ARG A 72 2.29 8.87 -23.21
C ARG A 72 2.46 7.99 -24.44
N ASN A 73 3.00 8.55 -25.52
CA ASN A 73 3.37 7.88 -26.78
C ASN A 73 2.23 7.30 -27.60
N LYS A 74 1.47 8.16 -28.28
CA LYS A 74 1.01 7.78 -29.62
C LYS A 74 2.14 8.12 -30.60
N PRO A 75 2.59 7.19 -31.46
CA PRO A 75 3.69 7.42 -32.41
C PRO A 75 3.46 8.59 -33.37
N ASP A 76 2.24 9.09 -33.47
CA ASP A 76 1.82 10.14 -34.39
C ASP A 76 1.63 11.52 -33.71
N LEU A 77 1.89 11.65 -32.41
CA LEU A 77 1.77 12.93 -31.69
C LEU A 77 3.11 13.33 -31.07
N PRO A 78 3.67 14.48 -31.44
CA PRO A 78 4.99 14.94 -30.98
C PRO A 78 5.03 15.41 -29.53
N SER A 79 3.91 15.41 -28.79
CA SER A 79 3.81 15.88 -27.42
C SER A 79 3.07 14.89 -26.52
N GLU A 80 3.55 14.76 -25.27
CA GLU A 80 2.86 14.00 -24.24
C GLU A 80 1.53 14.66 -23.90
N ARG A 81 0.43 13.92 -24.04
CA ARG A 81 -0.91 14.40 -23.74
C ARG A 81 -1.36 13.87 -22.39
N TRP A 82 -1.80 14.76 -21.52
CA TRP A 82 -2.46 14.44 -20.28
C TRP A 82 -3.87 15.00 -20.26
N LEU A 83 -4.81 14.22 -19.71
CA LEU A 83 -6.15 14.69 -19.40
C LEU A 83 -6.22 15.01 -17.90
N GLU A 84 -6.45 16.26 -17.56
CA GLU A 84 -6.81 16.65 -16.20
C GLU A 84 -8.31 16.51 -16.02
N ILE A 85 -8.73 15.71 -15.05
CA ILE A 85 -10.12 15.45 -14.74
C ILE A 85 -10.43 16.05 -13.36
N THR A 86 -11.39 16.97 -13.32
CA THR A 86 -11.95 17.52 -12.11
C THR A 86 -13.34 16.94 -11.88
N ILE A 87 -13.57 16.32 -10.74
CA ILE A 87 -14.88 15.82 -10.33
C ILE A 87 -15.31 16.58 -9.08
N ASP A 88 -16.40 17.34 -9.22
CA ASP A 88 -17.10 17.98 -8.11
C ASP A 88 -18.39 17.18 -7.84
N ALA A 89 -18.47 16.53 -6.69
CA ALA A 89 -19.53 15.61 -6.36
C ALA A 89 -20.23 15.99 -5.05
N ASP A 90 -21.57 15.89 -5.08
CA ASP A 90 -22.37 16.15 -3.89
C ASP A 90 -23.65 15.28 -3.93
N PRO A 91 -23.84 14.36 -2.96
CA PRO A 91 -24.99 13.47 -2.92
C PRO A 91 -26.33 14.20 -2.77
N PHE A 92 -26.33 15.47 -2.35
CA PHE A 92 -27.55 16.26 -2.12
C PHE A 92 -28.00 17.08 -3.35
N ARG A 93 -27.29 17.03 -4.47
CA ARG A 93 -27.62 17.78 -5.71
C ARG A 93 -28.75 17.18 -6.56
N GLY A 94 -29.74 16.55 -6.00
CA GLY A 94 -30.90 16.05 -6.73
C GLY A 94 -30.66 14.71 -7.43
N THR A 95 -30.86 14.62 -8.76
CA THR A 95 -30.70 13.35 -9.48
C THR A 95 -29.23 12.95 -9.63
N LEU A 96 -28.96 11.65 -9.78
CA LEU A 96 -27.61 11.10 -9.92
C LEU A 96 -26.74 11.84 -10.96
N ALA A 97 -27.34 12.21 -12.10
CA ALA A 97 -26.63 12.95 -13.15
C ALA A 97 -26.21 14.36 -12.73
N LYS A 98 -26.91 14.98 -11.77
CA LYS A 98 -26.59 16.31 -11.23
C LYS A 98 -25.66 16.25 -10.02
N GLN A 99 -25.53 15.06 -9.40
CA GLN A 99 -24.66 14.87 -8.25
C GLN A 99 -23.18 14.91 -8.60
N TYR A 100 -22.86 14.72 -9.88
CA TYR A 100 -21.50 14.76 -10.40
C TYR A 100 -21.37 15.85 -11.46
N ASP A 101 -20.55 16.85 -11.21
CA ASP A 101 -20.05 17.81 -12.22
C ASP A 101 -18.64 17.38 -12.59
N VAL A 102 -18.45 17.01 -13.85
CA VAL A 102 -17.17 16.50 -14.35
C VAL A 102 -16.64 17.42 -15.44
N GLN A 103 -15.44 17.90 -15.24
CA GLN A 103 -14.75 18.76 -16.18
C GLN A 103 -13.45 18.09 -16.60
N VAL A 104 -13.16 18.14 -17.89
CA VAL A 104 -11.97 17.55 -18.51
C VAL A 104 -11.23 18.63 -19.27
N LYS A 105 -9.93 18.71 -19.05
CA LYS A 105 -9.02 19.65 -19.69
C LYS A 105 -7.85 18.89 -20.31
N ASP A 106 -7.51 19.21 -21.55
CA ASP A 106 -6.31 18.71 -22.20
C ASP A 106 -5.09 19.50 -21.72
N LEU A 107 -4.07 18.83 -21.24
CA LEU A 107 -2.76 19.36 -20.91
C LEU A 107 -1.77 18.87 -21.95
N LEU A 108 -1.06 19.78 -22.58
CA LEU A 108 0.06 19.48 -23.48
C LEU A 108 1.36 19.81 -22.76
N ILE A 109 2.34 18.92 -22.81
CA ILE A 109 3.69 19.18 -22.30
C ILE A 109 4.52 19.68 -23.46
N ASP A 110 5.08 20.87 -23.34
CA ASP A 110 6.05 21.43 -24.28
C ASP A 110 7.45 20.90 -23.94
N ASP A 111 8.34 20.79 -24.96
CA ASP A 111 9.73 20.25 -24.85
C ASP A 111 10.63 20.95 -23.83
N SER A 112 10.15 22.00 -23.16
CA SER A 112 10.86 22.77 -22.14
C SER A 112 10.65 22.32 -20.69
N GLU A 113 10.13 21.11 -20.43
CA GLU A 113 9.80 20.57 -19.09
C GLU A 113 8.76 21.37 -18.30
N HIS A 114 8.16 22.39 -18.88
CA HIS A 114 7.08 23.13 -18.24
C HIS A 114 5.73 22.75 -18.86
N LEU A 115 4.76 22.40 -18.01
CA LEU A 115 3.36 22.25 -18.39
C LEU A 115 2.86 23.58 -18.97
N SER A 116 2.93 23.73 -20.28
CA SER A 116 2.25 24.83 -20.95
C SER A 116 0.76 24.48 -20.99
N ILE A 117 -0.05 25.30 -20.33
CA ILE A 117 -1.51 25.27 -20.42
C ILE A 117 -1.84 25.60 -21.88
N GLY A 118 -2.01 24.57 -22.71
CA GLY A 118 -2.66 24.74 -23.99
C GLY A 118 -3.99 25.45 -23.74
N GLN A 119 -4.38 26.41 -24.58
CA GLN A 119 -5.61 27.22 -24.44
C GLN A 119 -6.91 26.39 -24.58
N SER A 120 -6.92 25.15 -24.14
CA SER A 120 -8.10 24.29 -24.13
C SER A 120 -8.96 24.65 -22.91
N SER A 121 -10.09 25.28 -23.16
CA SER A 121 -11.12 25.49 -22.15
C SER A 121 -11.59 24.13 -21.61
N ALA A 122 -11.79 24.02 -20.28
CA ALA A 122 -12.34 22.82 -19.67
C ALA A 122 -13.71 22.47 -20.29
N ILE A 123 -13.87 21.20 -20.67
CA ILE A 123 -15.09 20.68 -21.29
C ILE A 123 -15.89 19.93 -20.22
N SER A 124 -17.17 20.30 -20.06
CA SER A 124 -18.07 19.55 -19.19
C SER A 124 -18.47 18.21 -19.83
N VAL A 125 -18.29 17.12 -19.08
CA VAL A 125 -18.59 15.76 -19.51
C VAL A 125 -19.75 15.18 -18.69
N PRO A 126 -20.83 14.69 -19.32
CA PRO A 126 -21.94 14.08 -18.60
C PRO A 126 -21.49 12.81 -17.87
N PHE A 127 -21.96 12.61 -16.64
CA PHE A 127 -21.60 11.47 -15.78
C PHE A 127 -21.80 10.10 -16.46
N SER A 128 -22.79 9.99 -17.35
CA SER A 128 -23.03 8.77 -18.14
C SER A 128 -21.83 8.31 -18.99
N LYS A 129 -20.93 9.23 -19.37
CA LYS A 129 -19.69 8.93 -20.09
C LYS A 129 -18.49 8.66 -19.17
N VAL A 130 -18.60 8.98 -17.88
CA VAL A 130 -17.54 8.78 -16.88
C VAL A 130 -17.58 7.37 -16.31
N LYS A 131 -18.77 6.91 -15.91
CA LYS A 131 -18.96 5.56 -15.38
C LYS A 131 -18.57 4.48 -16.41
N ARG A 132 -18.20 3.30 -15.93
CA ARG A 132 -17.90 2.16 -16.82
C ARG A 132 -19.15 1.76 -17.61
N ASP A 133 -18.99 1.62 -18.92
CA ASP A 133 -20.02 1.20 -19.83
C ASP A 133 -20.21 -0.33 -19.85
N LYS A 134 -21.21 -0.81 -20.61
CA LYS A 134 -21.49 -2.25 -20.76
C LYS A 134 -20.36 -3.00 -21.50
N GLU A 135 -19.52 -2.28 -22.24
CA GLU A 135 -18.37 -2.82 -22.94
C GLU A 135 -17.09 -2.84 -22.07
N GLY A 136 -17.19 -2.35 -20.83
CA GLY A 136 -16.07 -2.29 -19.90
C GLY A 136 -15.16 -1.08 -20.09
N LYS A 137 -15.56 -0.06 -20.87
CA LYS A 137 -14.77 1.15 -21.12
C LYS A 137 -15.14 2.25 -20.13
N ALA A 138 -14.14 2.95 -19.62
CA ALA A 138 -14.29 4.12 -18.74
C ALA A 138 -13.16 5.13 -19.02
N PRO A 139 -13.28 5.93 -20.11
CA PRO A 139 -12.17 6.74 -20.63
C PRO A 139 -11.70 7.85 -19.68
N TYR A 140 -12.49 8.18 -18.68
CA TYR A 140 -12.18 9.22 -17.70
C TYR A 140 -11.89 8.67 -16.30
N LEU A 141 -11.82 7.35 -16.12
CA LEU A 141 -11.44 6.70 -14.85
C LEU A 141 -10.07 6.02 -15.00
N PRO A 142 -9.34 5.82 -13.89
CA PRO A 142 -8.16 4.97 -13.93
C PRO A 142 -8.52 3.58 -14.45
N ASN A 143 -7.63 2.99 -15.21
CA ASN A 143 -7.82 1.62 -15.68
C ASN A 143 -7.88 0.66 -14.50
N TYR A 144 -7.04 0.94 -13.47
CA TYR A 144 -6.95 0.08 -12.30
C TYR A 144 -6.82 0.90 -11.02
N VAL A 145 -7.54 0.46 -9.99
CA VAL A 145 -7.39 0.91 -8.61
C VAL A 145 -7.08 -0.31 -7.75
N PHE A 146 -5.87 -0.36 -7.23
CA PHE A 146 -5.40 -1.45 -6.39
C PHE A 146 -5.23 -1.01 -4.96
N ALA A 147 -5.64 -1.87 -4.03
CA ALA A 147 -5.47 -1.59 -2.62
C ALA A 147 -4.89 -2.79 -1.88
N TYR A 148 -4.06 -2.47 -0.89
CA TYR A 148 -3.50 -3.38 0.09
C TYR A 148 -3.59 -2.76 1.47
N TYR A 149 -3.91 -3.57 2.47
CA TYR A 149 -3.88 -3.19 3.88
C TYR A 149 -3.29 -4.34 4.71
N SER A 150 -2.28 -4.04 5.54
CA SER A 150 -1.61 -5.04 6.37
C SER A 150 -2.38 -5.44 7.62
N GLY A 151 -3.29 -4.59 8.09
CA GLY A 151 -4.00 -4.82 9.33
C GLY A 151 -5.15 -5.85 9.23
N PRO A 152 -5.69 -6.28 10.36
CA PRO A 152 -6.67 -7.37 10.44
C PRO A 152 -8.10 -6.95 10.03
N SER A 153 -8.37 -5.66 9.84
CA SER A 153 -9.72 -5.17 9.52
C SER A 153 -10.07 -5.36 8.04
N ASP A 154 -11.31 -5.76 7.78
CA ASP A 154 -11.87 -5.93 6.43
C ASP A 154 -12.43 -4.62 5.84
N ARG A 155 -12.23 -3.47 6.53
CA ARG A 155 -12.82 -2.16 6.18
C ARG A 155 -12.58 -1.77 4.74
N LEU A 156 -11.36 -1.95 4.24
CA LEU A 156 -11.00 -1.60 2.87
C LEU A 156 -11.51 -2.67 1.89
N GLU A 157 -11.41 -3.95 2.23
CA GLU A 157 -11.90 -5.07 1.41
C GLU A 157 -13.37 -4.95 1.05
N ASN A 158 -14.19 -4.43 1.96
CA ASN A 158 -15.64 -4.32 1.79
C ASN A 158 -16.03 -3.50 0.55
N TYR A 159 -15.25 -2.49 0.17
CA TYR A 159 -15.48 -1.70 -1.04
C TYR A 159 -15.30 -2.49 -2.33
N PHE A 160 -14.51 -3.54 -2.32
CA PHE A 160 -14.18 -4.37 -3.49
C PHE A 160 -15.16 -5.55 -3.69
N LYS A 161 -16.02 -5.83 -2.71
CA LYS A 161 -16.93 -6.99 -2.73
C LYS A 161 -17.82 -7.04 -3.98
N LYS A 162 -18.36 -5.90 -4.42
CA LYS A 162 -19.26 -5.86 -5.57
C LYS A 162 -18.55 -6.20 -6.87
N HIS A 163 -17.38 -5.60 -7.11
CA HIS A 163 -16.53 -5.92 -8.26
C HIS A 163 -16.09 -7.39 -8.27
N ARG A 164 -15.76 -7.95 -7.10
CA ARG A 164 -15.48 -9.39 -6.95
C ARG A 164 -16.68 -10.25 -7.33
N ALA A 165 -17.87 -9.90 -6.83
CA ALA A 165 -19.09 -10.66 -7.09
C ALA A 165 -19.52 -10.58 -8.57
N ASP A 166 -19.32 -9.43 -9.22
CA ASP A 166 -19.61 -9.26 -10.65
C ASP A 166 -18.63 -10.08 -11.49
N PHE A 167 -17.34 -10.03 -11.18
CA PHE A 167 -16.33 -10.85 -11.84
C PHE A 167 -16.57 -12.36 -11.64
N TYR A 168 -16.90 -12.77 -10.43
CA TYR A 168 -17.28 -14.14 -10.10
C TYR A 168 -18.48 -14.63 -10.94
N ARG A 169 -19.54 -13.82 -11.09
CA ARG A 169 -20.68 -14.15 -11.94
C ARG A 169 -20.31 -14.34 -13.40
N HIS A 170 -19.36 -13.56 -13.93
CA HIS A 170 -18.82 -13.73 -15.27
C HIS A 170 -18.02 -15.02 -15.42
N LEU A 171 -17.22 -15.41 -14.41
CA LEU A 171 -16.46 -16.68 -14.43
C LEU A 171 -17.36 -17.91 -14.51
N LEU A 172 -18.57 -17.86 -13.91
CA LEU A 172 -19.51 -18.99 -13.89
C LEU A 172 -20.40 -19.06 -15.13
N ASN A 173 -20.41 -18.05 -16.00
CA ASN A 173 -21.24 -18.04 -17.21
C ASN A 173 -20.65 -18.98 -18.31
N ASP A 174 -21.57 -19.72 -18.98
CA ASP A 174 -21.26 -20.70 -20.02
C ASP A 174 -20.68 -20.14 -21.30
N LYS A 175 -21.04 -18.91 -21.62
CA LYS A 175 -20.53 -18.27 -22.82
C LYS A 175 -19.14 -17.75 -22.51
N PRO A 176 -18.11 -18.19 -23.26
CA PRO A 176 -16.83 -17.53 -23.21
C PRO A 176 -17.06 -16.09 -23.65
N ASP A 177 -17.29 -15.23 -22.66
CA ASP A 177 -17.33 -13.81 -22.94
C ASP A 177 -15.93 -13.49 -23.49
N LYS A 178 -15.84 -13.01 -24.73
CA LYS A 178 -14.58 -12.65 -25.40
C LYS A 178 -13.78 -11.65 -24.56
N LYS A 179 -14.41 -11.06 -23.53
CA LYS A 179 -13.83 -10.13 -22.57
C LYS A 179 -13.09 -10.78 -21.40
N LEU A 180 -13.29 -12.08 -21.16
CA LEU A 180 -12.56 -12.87 -20.15
C LEU A 180 -11.46 -13.74 -20.78
N ASP A 181 -10.92 -13.31 -21.89
CA ASP A 181 -9.67 -13.87 -22.37
C ASP A 181 -8.58 -13.57 -21.33
N LEU A 182 -7.74 -14.56 -21.00
CA LEU A 182 -6.62 -14.40 -20.05
C LEU A 182 -5.63 -13.28 -20.46
N LYS A 183 -5.66 -12.89 -21.74
CA LYS A 183 -4.96 -11.72 -22.25
C LYS A 183 -5.64 -10.39 -21.87
N GLY A 184 -6.86 -10.45 -21.33
CA GLY A 184 -7.60 -9.31 -20.86
C GLY A 184 -7.18 -8.89 -19.46
N ASP A 185 -7.64 -7.71 -19.07
CA ASP A 185 -7.30 -7.07 -17.82
C ASP A 185 -7.95 -7.75 -16.60
N ILE A 186 -7.26 -7.74 -15.47
CA ILE A 186 -7.85 -8.01 -14.17
C ILE A 186 -8.92 -6.94 -13.90
N ARG A 187 -9.84 -7.22 -12.98
CA ARG A 187 -10.87 -6.26 -12.53
C ARG A 187 -10.31 -4.84 -12.34
N PRO A 188 -11.07 -3.80 -12.68
CA PRO A 188 -10.64 -2.40 -12.51
C PRO A 188 -10.38 -2.04 -11.04
N LEU A 189 -11.07 -2.68 -10.09
CA LEU A 189 -10.81 -2.55 -8.66
C LEU A 189 -10.37 -3.90 -8.10
N PHE A 190 -9.16 -3.92 -7.52
CA PHE A 190 -8.52 -5.11 -6.97
C PHE A 190 -8.02 -4.88 -5.54
N TYR A 191 -8.33 -5.82 -4.64
CA TYR A 191 -7.82 -5.83 -3.27
C TYR A 191 -6.90 -7.03 -3.07
N ALA A 192 -5.63 -6.77 -2.71
CA ALA A 192 -4.67 -7.82 -2.43
C ALA A 192 -4.81 -8.32 -0.99
N LYS A 193 -4.74 -9.64 -0.85
CA LYS A 193 -4.75 -10.36 0.43
C LYS A 193 -3.41 -11.07 0.63
N PRO A 194 -3.02 -11.39 1.87
CA PRO A 194 -1.81 -12.15 2.15
C PRO A 194 -1.71 -13.48 1.37
N PHE A 195 -2.84 -14.11 1.08
CA PHE A 195 -2.91 -15.34 0.29
C PHE A 195 -2.33 -15.18 -1.13
N HIS A 196 -2.43 -14.00 -1.72
CA HIS A 196 -1.89 -13.73 -3.06
C HIS A 196 -0.37 -13.86 -3.14
N SER A 197 0.36 -13.76 -2.01
CA SER A 197 1.81 -13.97 -1.97
C SER A 197 2.23 -15.33 -2.52
N GLN A 198 1.42 -16.37 -2.29
CA GLN A 198 1.66 -17.72 -2.83
C GLN A 198 1.53 -17.74 -4.36
N PHE A 199 0.53 -17.06 -4.89
CA PHE A 199 0.33 -16.96 -6.34
C PHE A 199 1.43 -16.13 -7.01
N VAL A 200 1.85 -15.07 -6.36
CA VAL A 200 3.00 -14.25 -6.80
C VAL A 200 4.26 -15.10 -6.87
N LEU A 201 4.54 -15.88 -5.82
CA LEU A 201 5.73 -16.74 -5.82
C LEU A 201 5.69 -17.77 -6.95
N LEU A 202 4.54 -18.43 -7.17
CA LEU A 202 4.39 -19.37 -8.29
C LEU A 202 4.57 -18.69 -9.65
N ALA A 203 4.01 -17.51 -9.82
CA ALA A 203 4.18 -16.73 -11.06
C ALA A 203 5.64 -16.31 -11.27
N PHE A 204 6.35 -15.89 -10.21
CA PHE A 204 7.76 -15.54 -10.29
C PHE A 204 8.64 -16.74 -10.68
N PHE A 205 8.25 -17.96 -10.34
CA PHE A 205 8.96 -19.15 -10.79
C PHE A 205 8.83 -19.40 -12.30
N LEU A 206 7.81 -18.85 -12.98
CA LEU A 206 7.71 -18.88 -14.43
C LEU A 206 8.57 -17.83 -15.13
N SER A 207 8.90 -16.75 -14.44
CA SER A 207 9.75 -15.70 -15.01
C SER A 207 11.14 -16.26 -15.32
N ASP A 208 11.82 -15.67 -16.31
CA ASP A 208 13.20 -16.01 -16.67
C ASP A 208 14.12 -15.97 -15.44
N LYS A 209 15.08 -16.90 -15.35
CA LYS A 209 16.04 -16.99 -14.24
C LYS A 209 16.84 -15.70 -14.01
N ASN A 210 17.02 -14.90 -15.07
CA ASN A 210 17.72 -13.61 -14.99
C ASN A 210 16.79 -12.41 -14.78
N SER A 211 15.49 -12.64 -14.68
CA SER A 211 14.50 -11.58 -14.46
C SER A 211 14.69 -10.89 -13.10
N PRO A 212 14.25 -9.62 -12.96
CA PRO A 212 14.27 -8.92 -11.67
C PRO A 212 13.52 -9.70 -10.58
N GLN A 213 12.42 -10.37 -10.92
CA GLN A 213 11.60 -11.16 -9.99
C GLN A 213 12.38 -12.35 -9.42
N ARG A 214 13.08 -13.12 -10.28
CA ARG A 214 13.88 -14.27 -9.87
C ARG A 214 15.11 -13.85 -9.06
N LYS A 215 15.75 -12.74 -9.46
CA LYS A 215 16.85 -12.14 -8.68
C LYS A 215 16.37 -11.71 -7.30
N PHE A 216 15.23 -11.03 -7.24
CA PHE A 216 14.66 -10.56 -5.99
C PHE A 216 14.41 -11.69 -4.98
N ILE A 217 13.71 -12.77 -5.38
CA ILE A 217 13.44 -13.89 -4.47
C ILE A 217 14.72 -14.62 -4.04
N LYS A 218 15.75 -14.67 -4.91
CA LYS A 218 17.05 -15.27 -4.57
C LYS A 218 17.87 -14.40 -3.64
N GLU A 219 18.02 -13.11 -3.95
CA GLU A 219 18.94 -12.21 -3.22
C GLU A 219 18.35 -11.72 -1.88
N HIS A 220 17.05 -11.53 -1.84
CA HIS A 220 16.38 -10.93 -0.67
C HIS A 220 15.63 -11.96 0.19
N LEU A 221 15.05 -13.00 -0.41
CA LEU A 221 14.34 -14.04 0.33
C LEU A 221 15.14 -15.34 0.48
N GLY A 222 16.33 -15.43 -0.13
CA GLY A 222 17.16 -16.63 -0.10
C GLY A 222 16.55 -17.84 -0.79
N ILE A 223 15.49 -17.66 -1.59
CA ILE A 223 14.78 -18.72 -2.30
C ILE A 223 15.50 -19.02 -3.61
N GLU A 224 16.09 -20.21 -3.71
CA GLU A 224 16.83 -20.62 -4.90
C GLU A 224 15.92 -21.19 -5.96
N ASP A 225 15.01 -22.12 -5.58
CA ASP A 225 14.15 -22.80 -6.52
C ASP A 225 12.88 -23.36 -5.86
N LEU A 226 11.93 -23.79 -6.71
CA LEU A 226 10.75 -24.54 -6.30
C LEU A 226 11.11 -26.00 -6.00
N ASP A 227 10.67 -26.52 -4.87
CA ASP A 227 10.72 -27.96 -4.60
C ASP A 227 9.45 -28.64 -5.10
N SER A 228 8.28 -28.22 -4.61
CA SER A 228 7.01 -28.81 -5.00
C SER A 228 5.82 -27.88 -4.72
N VAL A 229 4.68 -28.17 -5.35
CA VAL A 229 3.41 -27.48 -5.11
C VAL A 229 2.29 -28.49 -4.92
N HIS A 230 1.51 -28.29 -3.88
CA HIS A 230 0.31 -29.08 -3.60
C HIS A 230 -0.92 -28.20 -3.60
N PHE A 231 -1.81 -28.41 -4.55
CA PHE A 231 -3.10 -27.76 -4.60
C PHE A 231 -4.18 -28.62 -3.96
N VAL A 232 -4.95 -28.06 -3.06
CA VAL A 232 -6.15 -28.67 -2.51
C VAL A 232 -7.36 -27.94 -3.07
N MET A 233 -8.09 -28.62 -3.96
CA MET A 233 -9.33 -28.12 -4.53
C MET A 233 -10.51 -28.65 -3.73
N ARG A 234 -11.48 -27.80 -3.41
CA ARG A 234 -12.67 -28.12 -2.64
C ARG A 234 -13.93 -27.94 -3.48
N GLN A 235 -14.92 -28.79 -3.23
CA GLN A 235 -16.25 -28.63 -3.81
C GLN A 235 -16.82 -27.25 -3.40
N PRO A 236 -17.10 -26.36 -4.37
CA PRO A 236 -17.64 -25.03 -4.06
C PRO A 236 -19.14 -25.09 -3.73
N GLY A 237 -19.63 -24.08 -2.99
CA GLY A 237 -21.04 -24.03 -2.58
C GLY A 237 -22.05 -23.92 -3.74
N TRP A 238 -21.62 -23.45 -4.91
CA TRP A 238 -22.45 -23.34 -6.13
C TRP A 238 -22.54 -24.64 -6.94
N ALA A 239 -21.77 -25.69 -6.60
CA ALA A 239 -21.76 -26.97 -7.32
C ALA A 239 -23.15 -27.62 -7.32
N LYS A 240 -23.81 -27.65 -8.45
CA LYS A 240 -25.18 -28.20 -8.60
C LYS A 240 -25.21 -29.67 -8.96
N GLN A 241 -24.14 -30.21 -9.56
CA GLN A 241 -24.08 -31.57 -10.10
C GLN A 241 -23.05 -32.40 -9.35
N LYS A 242 -23.53 -33.48 -8.72
CA LYS A 242 -22.68 -34.52 -8.15
C LYS A 242 -22.16 -35.42 -9.27
N GLY A 243 -20.85 -35.62 -9.35
CA GLY A 243 -20.25 -36.58 -10.26
C GLY A 243 -19.50 -35.99 -11.45
N GLU A 244 -19.67 -34.72 -11.78
CA GLU A 244 -18.85 -34.08 -12.82
C GLU A 244 -17.44 -33.78 -12.28
N LEU A 245 -16.43 -33.97 -13.14
CA LEU A 245 -15.06 -33.61 -12.82
C LEU A 245 -14.98 -32.12 -12.51
N PHE A 246 -14.36 -31.77 -11.38
CA PHE A 246 -14.28 -30.42 -10.87
C PHE A 246 -15.63 -29.72 -10.71
N TRP A 247 -16.67 -30.51 -10.35
CA TRP A 247 -18.03 -30.03 -9.96
C TRP A 247 -18.71 -29.14 -11.00
N GLY A 248 -18.37 -29.31 -12.28
CA GLY A 248 -18.95 -28.53 -13.36
C GLY A 248 -18.35 -27.13 -13.52
N ALA A 249 -17.13 -26.91 -13.07
CA ALA A 249 -16.36 -25.67 -13.35
C ALA A 249 -16.27 -25.41 -14.87
N ARG A 250 -16.31 -24.13 -15.26
CA ARG A 250 -16.42 -23.71 -16.66
C ARG A 250 -15.39 -22.62 -17.00
N GLY A 251 -15.28 -22.28 -18.28
CA GLY A 251 -14.45 -21.18 -18.76
C GLY A 251 -12.96 -21.34 -18.42
N VAL A 252 -12.36 -20.24 -17.96
CA VAL A 252 -10.94 -20.15 -17.59
C VAL A 252 -10.58 -21.12 -16.48
N VAL A 253 -11.45 -21.22 -15.47
CA VAL A 253 -11.24 -22.10 -14.30
C VAL A 253 -11.20 -23.57 -14.72
N ARG A 254 -12.10 -23.99 -15.61
CA ARG A 254 -12.11 -25.36 -16.13
C ARG A 254 -10.84 -25.66 -16.92
N ARG A 255 -10.41 -24.77 -17.79
CA ARG A 255 -9.16 -24.94 -18.57
C ARG A 255 -7.94 -25.08 -17.66
N PHE A 256 -7.85 -24.23 -16.61
CA PHE A 256 -6.80 -24.32 -15.60
C PHE A 256 -6.77 -25.70 -14.92
N LEU A 257 -7.93 -26.18 -14.45
CA LEU A 257 -8.04 -27.46 -13.76
C LEU A 257 -7.78 -28.67 -14.67
N ASP A 258 -8.27 -28.62 -15.92
CA ASP A 258 -8.04 -29.67 -16.92
C ASP A 258 -6.54 -29.77 -17.31
N GLU A 259 -5.84 -28.63 -17.33
CA GLU A 259 -4.40 -28.63 -17.59
C GLU A 259 -3.62 -29.08 -16.35
N LEU A 260 -3.98 -28.60 -15.17
CA LEU A 260 -3.33 -28.95 -13.91
C LEU A 260 -3.39 -30.47 -13.65
N ILE A 261 -4.53 -31.12 -13.89
CA ILE A 261 -4.69 -32.56 -13.62
C ILE A 261 -3.82 -33.42 -14.54
N LYS A 262 -3.54 -32.98 -15.78
CA LYS A 262 -2.67 -33.70 -16.70
C LYS A 262 -1.22 -33.78 -16.25
N HIS A 263 -0.78 -32.77 -15.51
CA HIS A 263 0.60 -32.65 -15.03
C HIS A 263 0.76 -33.09 -13.58
N THR A 264 -0.32 -33.43 -12.91
CA THR A 264 -0.30 -33.91 -11.52
C THR A 264 0.25 -35.31 -11.44
N LEU A 265 1.16 -35.57 -10.49
CA LEU A 265 1.80 -36.87 -10.28
C LEU A 265 0.77 -37.98 -10.00
N ALA A 266 -0.19 -37.71 -9.09
CA ALA A 266 -1.27 -38.63 -8.73
C ALA A 266 -2.47 -37.83 -8.22
N PRO A 267 -3.51 -37.60 -9.04
CA PRO A 267 -4.71 -36.91 -8.56
C PRO A 267 -5.46 -37.80 -7.57
N ILE A 268 -5.64 -37.29 -6.34
CA ILE A 268 -6.32 -38.02 -5.28
C ILE A 268 -7.64 -37.31 -4.99
N LYS A 269 -8.75 -38.03 -5.10
CA LYS A 269 -10.07 -37.55 -4.69
C LYS A 269 -10.41 -38.09 -3.31
N VAL A 270 -10.73 -37.20 -2.37
CA VAL A 270 -11.09 -37.53 -0.99
C VAL A 270 -12.39 -36.85 -0.63
N THR A 271 -13.24 -37.59 0.13
CA THR A 271 -14.42 -36.98 0.73
C THR A 271 -14.16 -36.83 2.25
N ARG A 272 -14.25 -35.61 2.75
CA ARG A 272 -14.06 -35.28 4.17
C ARG A 272 -15.33 -34.68 4.75
N GLN A 273 -15.55 -34.92 6.04
CA GLN A 273 -16.51 -34.15 6.83
C GLN A 273 -15.81 -32.87 7.31
N GLU A 274 -16.41 -31.74 7.06
CA GLU A 274 -15.97 -30.46 7.59
C GLU A 274 -17.00 -29.96 8.61
N ASP A 275 -16.52 -29.51 9.75
CA ASP A 275 -17.34 -28.83 10.74
C ASP A 275 -17.64 -27.42 10.22
N THR A 276 -18.88 -27.15 9.87
CA THR A 276 -19.32 -25.84 9.36
C THR A 276 -19.72 -24.89 10.47
N SER A 277 -19.83 -25.38 11.70
CA SER A 277 -20.12 -24.55 12.87
C SER A 277 -19.57 -25.17 14.15
N LEU A 278 -19.35 -24.33 15.16
CA LEU A 278 -18.97 -24.76 16.52
C LEU A 278 -20.03 -25.66 17.18
N THR A 279 -21.24 -25.71 16.63
CA THR A 279 -22.37 -26.52 17.14
C THR A 279 -22.54 -27.86 16.43
N GLY A 280 -21.56 -28.26 15.58
CA GLY A 280 -21.47 -29.65 15.09
C GLY A 280 -22.29 -29.98 13.85
N SER A 281 -22.63 -29.00 12.99
CA SER A 281 -23.16 -29.33 11.68
C SER A 281 -22.02 -29.73 10.73
N ASN A 282 -21.99 -31.01 10.39
CA ASN A 282 -20.98 -31.58 9.48
C ASN A 282 -21.49 -31.59 8.06
N VAL A 283 -20.73 -30.98 7.13
CA VAL A 283 -20.99 -31.09 5.70
C VAL A 283 -19.93 -31.98 5.06
N ARG A 284 -20.36 -32.92 4.23
CA ARG A 284 -19.46 -33.75 3.44
C ARG A 284 -19.08 -33.00 2.17
N ASN A 285 -17.81 -32.64 2.04
CA ASN A 285 -17.24 -32.00 0.86
C ASN A 285 -16.25 -32.94 0.16
N GLU A 286 -16.23 -32.85 -1.15
CA GLU A 286 -15.23 -33.54 -1.99
C GLU A 286 -14.02 -32.62 -2.14
N PHE A 287 -12.83 -33.24 -2.10
CA PHE A 287 -11.54 -32.58 -2.34
C PHE A 287 -10.75 -33.30 -3.42
N PHE A 288 -10.06 -32.52 -4.24
CA PHE A 288 -9.01 -33.03 -5.11
C PHE A 288 -7.66 -32.54 -4.60
N HIS A 289 -6.74 -33.46 -4.38
CA HIS A 289 -5.35 -33.19 -4.08
C HIS A 289 -4.55 -33.35 -5.36
N LEU A 290 -3.94 -32.25 -5.84
CA LEU A 290 -3.19 -32.17 -7.08
C LEU A 290 -1.77 -31.75 -6.77
N PHE A 291 -0.78 -32.60 -7.06
CA PHE A 291 0.61 -32.42 -6.65
C PHE A 291 1.54 -32.27 -7.85
N LEU A 292 2.26 -31.15 -7.91
CA LEU A 292 3.34 -30.89 -8.86
C LEU A 292 4.69 -31.10 -8.16
N PRO A 293 5.49 -32.10 -8.57
CA PRO A 293 6.64 -32.56 -7.79
C PRO A 293 7.90 -31.70 -7.93
N ASN A 294 7.99 -30.80 -8.90
CA ASN A 294 9.16 -29.97 -9.15
C ASN A 294 8.84 -28.79 -10.07
N ILE A 295 9.85 -27.94 -10.31
CA ILE A 295 9.72 -26.74 -11.15
C ILE A 295 9.53 -27.12 -12.64
N GLU A 296 10.11 -28.19 -13.11
CA GLU A 296 9.99 -28.65 -14.50
C GLU A 296 8.54 -28.98 -14.83
N VAL A 297 7.85 -29.63 -13.90
CA VAL A 297 6.42 -29.95 -14.05
C VAL A 297 5.56 -28.69 -13.96
N LEU A 298 5.92 -27.70 -13.11
CA LEU A 298 5.26 -26.39 -13.10
C LEU A 298 5.41 -25.70 -14.47
N HIS A 299 6.60 -25.69 -15.05
CA HIS A 299 6.84 -25.11 -16.38
C HIS A 299 6.10 -25.87 -17.48
N ALA A 300 6.01 -27.20 -17.39
CA ALA A 300 5.25 -28.01 -18.35
C ALA A 300 3.74 -27.71 -18.27
N PHE A 301 3.19 -27.61 -17.05
CA PHE A 301 1.81 -27.21 -16.79
C PHE A 301 1.51 -25.80 -17.32
N ALA A 302 2.38 -24.85 -17.06
CA ALA A 302 2.21 -23.45 -17.46
C ALA A 302 2.77 -23.13 -18.86
N LYS A 303 3.04 -24.16 -19.68
CA LYS A 303 3.60 -23.98 -21.01
C LYS A 303 2.74 -23.08 -21.88
N GLY A 304 3.33 -21.96 -22.34
CA GLY A 304 2.63 -20.95 -23.16
C GLY A 304 1.85 -19.92 -22.38
N LEU A 305 1.91 -19.96 -21.04
CA LEU A 305 1.40 -18.89 -20.16
C LEU A 305 2.53 -17.94 -19.78
N SER A 306 2.21 -16.67 -19.68
CA SER A 306 3.08 -15.70 -18.99
C SER A 306 2.89 -15.80 -17.48
N ASP A 307 3.80 -15.16 -16.74
CA ASP A 307 3.68 -14.99 -15.28
C ASP A 307 2.36 -14.28 -14.90
N ASP A 308 1.98 -13.23 -15.64
CA ASP A 308 0.70 -12.52 -15.49
C ASP A 308 -0.51 -13.43 -15.71
N GLU A 309 -0.49 -14.26 -16.74
CA GLU A 309 -1.59 -15.16 -17.07
C GLU A 309 -1.75 -16.26 -16.02
N LEU A 310 -0.65 -16.81 -15.48
CA LEU A 310 -0.73 -17.78 -14.39
C LEU A 310 -1.32 -17.14 -13.14
N PHE A 311 -0.87 -15.93 -12.75
CA PHE A 311 -1.44 -15.22 -11.62
C PHE A 311 -2.95 -15.01 -11.78
N LYS A 312 -3.40 -14.57 -12.96
CA LYS A 312 -4.83 -14.37 -13.28
C LYS A 312 -5.64 -15.66 -13.20
N MET A 313 -5.08 -16.78 -13.65
CA MET A 313 -5.73 -18.10 -13.58
C MET A 313 -5.91 -18.56 -12.13
N LEU A 314 -4.87 -18.42 -11.31
CA LEU A 314 -4.89 -18.77 -9.89
C LEU A 314 -5.91 -17.92 -9.15
N GLU A 315 -5.91 -16.59 -9.36
CA GLU A 315 -6.86 -15.65 -8.77
C GLU A 315 -8.31 -15.97 -9.19
N SER A 316 -8.55 -16.26 -10.47
CA SER A 316 -9.87 -16.64 -10.97
C SER A 316 -10.36 -17.94 -10.34
N THR A 317 -9.46 -18.91 -10.15
CA THR A 317 -9.80 -20.20 -9.52
C THR A 317 -10.05 -20.05 -8.02
N LEU A 318 -9.30 -19.18 -7.34
CA LEU A 318 -9.57 -18.80 -5.95
C LEU A 318 -10.95 -18.17 -5.80
N LEU A 319 -11.26 -17.20 -6.67
CA LEU A 319 -12.56 -16.50 -6.63
C LEU A 319 -13.74 -17.42 -6.93
N SER A 320 -13.54 -18.48 -7.70
CA SER A 320 -14.56 -19.49 -7.94
C SER A 320 -14.79 -20.43 -6.75
N GLU A 321 -14.14 -20.18 -5.60
CA GLU A 321 -14.21 -20.94 -4.35
C GLU A 321 -13.72 -22.40 -4.47
N ILE A 322 -13.01 -22.71 -5.56
CA ILE A 322 -12.48 -24.07 -5.79
C ILE A 322 -11.15 -24.28 -5.08
N ILE A 323 -10.21 -23.33 -5.12
CA ILE A 323 -8.95 -23.42 -4.35
C ILE A 323 -9.27 -23.29 -2.86
N SER A 324 -9.01 -24.36 -2.11
CA SER A 324 -9.08 -24.36 -0.64
C SER A 324 -7.72 -24.04 -0.02
N GLU A 325 -6.66 -24.64 -0.55
CA GLU A 325 -5.32 -24.48 -0.05
C GLU A 325 -4.30 -24.63 -1.18
N VAL A 326 -3.21 -23.86 -1.08
CA VAL A 326 -2.00 -24.06 -1.87
C VAL A 326 -0.83 -24.21 -0.89
N SER A 327 -0.13 -25.30 -0.96
CA SER A 327 1.07 -25.54 -0.16
C SER A 327 2.28 -25.59 -1.08
N ILE A 328 3.18 -24.63 -0.92
CA ILE A 328 4.39 -24.49 -1.73
C ILE A 328 5.59 -24.84 -0.89
N ARG A 329 6.49 -25.69 -1.40
CA ARG A 329 7.79 -25.94 -0.81
C ARG A 329 8.88 -25.37 -1.68
N VAL A 330 9.84 -24.72 -1.07
CA VAL A 330 10.94 -24.02 -1.76
C VAL A 330 12.30 -24.49 -1.26
N LYS A 331 13.27 -24.52 -2.14
CA LYS A 331 14.68 -24.71 -1.81
C LYS A 331 15.27 -23.38 -1.44
N VAL A 332 15.90 -23.31 -0.26
CA VAL A 332 16.52 -22.08 0.24
C VAL A 332 18.01 -22.27 0.46
N SER A 333 18.77 -21.18 0.34
CA SER A 333 20.23 -21.19 0.55
C SER A 333 20.65 -21.51 1.99
N SER A 334 19.76 -21.24 2.96
CA SER A 334 20.03 -21.39 4.39
C SER A 334 19.80 -22.80 4.92
N SER A 335 19.13 -23.70 4.17
CA SER A 335 18.79 -25.06 4.61
C SER A 335 18.97 -26.09 3.52
N LYS A 336 19.37 -27.31 3.90
CA LYS A 336 19.38 -28.47 3.00
C LYS A 336 17.98 -29.05 2.77
N GLU A 337 17.08 -28.89 3.73
CA GLU A 337 15.69 -29.33 3.67
C GLU A 337 14.84 -28.22 3.04
N PRO A 338 13.93 -28.53 2.11
CA PRO A 338 12.99 -27.56 1.58
C PRO A 338 12.09 -27.01 2.67
N LEU A 339 11.87 -25.68 2.67
CA LEU A 339 10.95 -25.02 3.59
C LEU A 339 9.55 -24.91 2.96
N THR A 340 8.53 -24.93 3.80
CA THR A 340 7.17 -24.58 3.34
C THR A 340 7.02 -23.07 3.27
N PHE A 341 6.20 -22.59 2.35
CA PHE A 341 5.92 -21.15 2.22
C PHE A 341 5.41 -20.53 3.53
N ARG A 342 4.73 -21.31 4.37
CA ARG A 342 4.22 -20.85 5.68
C ARG A 342 5.33 -20.58 6.71
N GLU A 343 6.52 -21.11 6.48
CA GLU A 343 7.71 -20.89 7.33
C GLU A 343 8.45 -19.60 6.96
N LEU A 344 8.10 -18.97 5.82
CA LEU A 344 8.57 -17.62 5.52
C LEU A 344 7.97 -16.64 6.54
N SER A 345 8.78 -15.64 6.89
CA SER A 345 8.35 -14.58 7.81
C SER A 345 7.17 -13.78 7.24
N GLU A 346 6.38 -13.16 8.12
CA GLU A 346 5.28 -12.29 7.71
C GLU A 346 5.76 -11.14 6.81
N GLY A 347 6.95 -10.58 7.08
CA GLY A 347 7.55 -9.55 6.24
C GLY A 347 7.87 -10.02 4.83
N GLU A 348 8.39 -11.24 4.66
CA GLU A 348 8.64 -11.84 3.34
C GLU A 348 7.35 -12.06 2.56
N GLN A 349 6.32 -12.59 3.21
CA GLN A 349 5.02 -12.80 2.61
C GLN A 349 4.33 -11.47 2.24
N GLN A 350 4.45 -10.45 3.11
CA GLN A 350 3.94 -9.11 2.87
C GLN A 350 4.62 -8.47 1.66
N LEU A 351 5.94 -8.53 1.61
CA LEU A 351 6.72 -7.96 0.53
C LEU A 351 6.36 -8.62 -0.81
N LEU A 352 6.28 -9.96 -0.86
CA LEU A 352 5.81 -10.68 -2.04
C LEU A 352 4.39 -10.25 -2.46
N THR A 353 3.47 -10.11 -1.51
CA THR A 353 2.09 -9.67 -1.81
C THR A 353 2.08 -8.30 -2.49
N VAL A 354 2.80 -7.34 -1.92
CA VAL A 354 2.82 -5.96 -2.45
C VAL A 354 3.52 -5.88 -3.79
N LEU A 355 4.71 -6.50 -3.93
CA LEU A 355 5.45 -6.50 -5.19
C LEU A 355 4.70 -7.23 -6.32
N GLY A 356 4.03 -8.34 -5.99
CA GLY A 356 3.15 -9.02 -6.93
C GLY A 356 1.95 -8.18 -7.35
N LEU A 357 1.35 -7.45 -6.39
CA LEU A 357 0.29 -6.50 -6.69
C LEU A 357 0.76 -5.47 -7.73
N LEU A 358 1.91 -4.85 -7.51
CA LEU A 358 2.49 -3.88 -8.44
C LEU A 358 2.79 -4.49 -9.81
N LYS A 359 3.40 -5.67 -9.84
CA LYS A 359 3.85 -6.33 -11.08
C LYS A 359 2.69 -6.87 -11.92
N PHE A 360 1.74 -7.61 -11.30
CA PHE A 360 0.71 -8.34 -12.04
C PHE A 360 -0.57 -7.57 -12.27
N THR A 361 -0.72 -6.43 -11.61
CA THR A 361 -1.92 -5.62 -11.70
C THR A 361 -1.63 -4.21 -12.21
N GLY A 362 -0.35 -3.86 -12.37
CA GLY A 362 0.08 -2.57 -12.90
C GLY A 362 -0.08 -2.49 -14.41
N GLY A 363 -0.93 -1.59 -14.89
CA GLY A 363 -1.08 -1.24 -16.29
C GLY A 363 -0.88 0.26 -16.49
N LYS A 364 -1.22 0.78 -17.66
CA LYS A 364 -1.35 2.22 -17.85
C LYS A 364 -2.44 2.78 -16.94
N ASP A 365 -2.21 3.97 -16.40
CA ASP A 365 -3.17 4.68 -15.56
C ASP A 365 -3.65 3.88 -14.34
N SER A 366 -2.68 3.34 -13.58
CA SER A 366 -2.94 2.60 -12.35
C SER A 366 -2.78 3.47 -11.11
N LEU A 367 -3.69 3.29 -10.15
CA LEU A 367 -3.62 3.87 -8.81
C LEU A 367 -3.39 2.76 -7.79
N PHE A 368 -2.27 2.82 -7.06
CA PHE A 368 -1.94 1.90 -5.99
C PHE A 368 -2.14 2.57 -4.64
N LEU A 369 -2.96 1.97 -3.79
CA LEU A 369 -3.31 2.46 -2.46
C LEU A 369 -2.80 1.46 -1.42
N LEU A 370 -1.70 1.81 -0.75
CA LEU A 370 -1.00 0.94 0.18
C LEU A 370 -1.12 1.47 1.61
N ASP A 371 -1.85 0.76 2.45
CA ASP A 371 -2.05 1.11 3.86
C ASP A 371 -1.16 0.23 4.74
N GLU A 372 -0.13 0.83 5.32
CA GLU A 372 0.89 0.21 6.18
C GLU A 372 1.56 -1.02 5.54
N PRO A 373 2.04 -0.93 4.29
CA PRO A 373 2.57 -2.09 3.58
C PRO A 373 3.97 -2.51 4.04
N ASP A 374 4.54 -1.83 5.02
CA ASP A 374 5.89 -2.00 5.57
C ASP A 374 5.92 -2.43 7.03
N THR A 375 4.77 -2.76 7.62
CA THR A 375 4.61 -3.02 9.07
C THR A 375 5.49 -4.18 9.58
N HIS A 376 5.67 -5.23 8.78
CA HIS A 376 6.41 -6.43 9.19
C HIS A 376 7.85 -6.47 8.64
N LEU A 377 8.30 -5.39 7.98
CA LEU A 377 9.63 -5.34 7.41
C LEU A 377 10.69 -5.07 8.49
N ASN A 378 11.81 -5.78 8.37
CA ASN A 378 12.97 -5.46 9.17
C ASN A 378 13.59 -4.10 8.73
N PRO A 379 14.38 -3.42 9.57
CA PRO A 379 14.93 -2.11 9.27
C PRO A 379 15.73 -2.04 7.96
N SER A 380 16.47 -3.11 7.61
CA SER A 380 17.28 -3.12 6.39
C SER A 380 16.45 -3.14 5.11
N TRP A 381 15.27 -3.79 5.16
CA TRP A 381 14.32 -3.76 4.05
C TRP A 381 13.48 -2.49 4.04
N ALA A 382 13.14 -1.96 5.20
CA ALA A 382 12.40 -0.71 5.31
C ALA A 382 13.13 0.46 4.62
N VAL A 383 14.46 0.53 4.74
CA VAL A 383 15.29 1.53 4.04
C VAL A 383 15.23 1.37 2.51
N LYS A 384 15.17 0.13 2.01
CA LYS A 384 15.16 -0.19 0.57
C LYS A 384 13.75 -0.31 -0.01
N TYR A 385 12.72 -0.19 0.83
CA TYR A 385 11.37 -0.53 0.47
C TYR A 385 10.84 0.27 -0.73
N LEU A 386 11.05 1.57 -0.73
CA LEU A 386 10.62 2.43 -1.84
C LEU A 386 11.35 2.11 -3.15
N GLN A 387 12.62 1.70 -3.07
CA GLN A 387 13.35 1.22 -4.24
C GLN A 387 12.70 -0.04 -4.79
N PHE A 388 12.37 -1.04 -3.95
CA PHE A 388 11.66 -2.24 -4.40
C PHE A 388 10.34 -1.91 -5.06
N LEU A 389 9.54 -1.00 -4.49
CA LEU A 389 8.28 -0.58 -5.10
C LEU A 389 8.49 0.02 -6.50
N ARG A 390 9.48 0.90 -6.67
CA ARG A 390 9.80 1.49 -7.98
C ARG A 390 10.20 0.43 -9.01
N GLU A 391 11.03 -0.55 -8.64
CA GLU A 391 11.50 -1.59 -9.56
C GLU A 391 10.38 -2.50 -10.08
N PHE A 392 9.30 -2.68 -9.30
CA PHE A 392 8.20 -3.56 -9.65
C PHE A 392 7.00 -2.85 -10.30
N VAL A 393 6.93 -1.53 -10.32
CA VAL A 393 5.87 -0.80 -11.05
C VAL A 393 6.19 -0.76 -12.54
N PRO A 394 5.38 -1.39 -13.41
CA PRO A 394 5.72 -1.53 -14.83
C PRO A 394 5.60 -0.21 -15.62
N ASN A 395 4.69 0.67 -15.23
CA ASN A 395 4.42 1.95 -15.93
C ASN A 395 4.50 3.12 -14.94
N GLN A 396 5.72 3.47 -14.50
CA GLN A 396 5.93 4.48 -13.47
C GLN A 396 5.38 5.86 -13.84
N GLU A 397 5.48 6.23 -15.10
CA GLU A 397 5.06 7.54 -15.59
C GLU A 397 3.56 7.74 -15.50
N THR A 398 2.78 6.71 -15.83
CA THR A 398 1.31 6.75 -15.80
C THR A 398 0.73 5.99 -14.61
N SER A 399 1.49 5.77 -13.56
CA SER A 399 1.02 5.17 -12.30
C SER A 399 1.22 6.14 -11.15
N HIS A 400 0.37 6.03 -10.13
CA HIS A 400 0.54 6.74 -8.86
C HIS A 400 0.42 5.76 -7.70
N LEU A 401 1.36 5.83 -6.78
CA LEU A 401 1.43 5.04 -5.58
C LEU A 401 1.19 5.96 -4.37
N LEU A 402 0.07 5.77 -3.70
CA LEU A 402 -0.25 6.47 -2.46
C LEU A 402 -0.06 5.49 -1.30
N MET A 403 0.85 5.81 -0.40
CA MET A 403 1.21 4.97 0.74
C MET A 403 0.95 5.68 2.06
N VAL A 404 0.37 4.96 3.00
CA VAL A 404 0.29 5.38 4.40
C VAL A 404 1.28 4.55 5.19
N THR A 405 2.13 5.17 5.99
CA THR A 405 3.08 4.47 6.85
C THR A 405 3.29 5.19 8.18
N HIS A 406 3.70 4.42 9.18
CA HIS A 406 4.24 4.90 10.45
C HIS A 406 5.76 4.70 10.55
N HIS A 407 6.40 4.15 9.53
CA HIS A 407 7.80 3.75 9.58
C HIS A 407 8.70 4.90 9.11
N PRO A 408 9.52 5.51 9.98
CA PRO A 408 10.35 6.67 9.62
C PRO A 408 11.44 6.34 8.60
N LEU A 409 11.92 5.09 8.57
CA LEU A 409 12.92 4.66 7.60
C LEU A 409 12.37 4.59 6.17
N ALA A 410 11.09 4.27 6.03
CA ALA A 410 10.46 4.17 4.71
C ALA A 410 10.36 5.52 3.98
N ILE A 411 10.40 6.65 4.70
CA ILE A 411 10.32 7.98 4.09
C ILE A 411 11.67 8.69 3.96
N ALA A 412 12.76 8.09 4.46
CA ALA A 412 14.05 8.76 4.60
C ALA A 412 14.69 9.20 3.26
N GLU A 413 14.26 8.66 2.13
CA GLU A 413 14.74 9.03 0.79
C GLU A 413 13.83 10.01 0.03
N LEU A 414 12.68 10.38 0.60
CA LEU A 414 11.67 11.21 -0.06
C LEU A 414 12.02 12.71 0.05
N LYS A 415 11.59 13.45 -0.97
CA LYS A 415 11.53 14.91 -0.93
C LYS A 415 10.26 15.34 -0.17
N LYS A 416 10.22 16.58 0.31
CA LYS A 416 9.06 17.12 1.04
C LYS A 416 7.76 17.13 0.21
N GLU A 417 7.86 17.36 -1.09
CA GLU A 417 6.72 17.37 -2.02
C GLU A 417 6.01 16.01 -2.05
N GLN A 418 6.75 14.93 -1.85
CA GLN A 418 6.24 13.56 -1.84
C GLN A 418 5.63 13.12 -0.50
N VAL A 419 5.59 14.01 0.50
CA VAL A 419 5.12 13.68 1.85
C VAL A 419 3.96 14.58 2.25
N GLN A 420 2.87 13.99 2.72
CA GLN A 420 1.76 14.69 3.34
C GLN A 420 1.66 14.34 4.83
N VAL A 421 1.74 15.35 5.69
CA VAL A 421 1.65 15.19 7.14
C VAL A 421 0.22 15.48 7.58
N MET A 422 -0.45 14.45 8.09
CA MET A 422 -1.79 14.61 8.65
C MET A 422 -1.71 14.90 10.14
N LYS A 423 -2.27 16.03 10.53
CA LYS A 423 -2.34 16.49 11.93
C LYS A 423 -3.79 16.63 12.37
N ARG A 424 -4.03 16.32 13.62
CA ARG A 424 -5.29 16.56 14.32
C ARG A 424 -5.04 17.61 15.39
N ASP A 425 -5.75 18.71 15.34
CA ASP A 425 -5.65 19.81 16.32
C ASP A 425 -6.42 19.52 17.62
N HIS A 426 -6.40 20.48 18.54
CA HIS A 426 -7.09 20.40 19.82
C HIS A 426 -8.62 20.42 19.68
N GLU A 427 -9.14 20.97 18.57
CA GLU A 427 -10.58 21.01 18.25
C GLU A 427 -11.03 19.78 17.47
N ASN A 428 -10.14 18.77 17.33
CA ASN A 428 -10.36 17.55 16.56
C ASN A 428 -10.48 17.77 15.05
N GLN A 429 -10.11 18.94 14.53
CA GLN A 429 -10.05 19.16 13.10
C GLN A 429 -8.79 18.52 12.50
N ILE A 430 -8.95 17.91 11.34
CA ILE A 430 -7.85 17.26 10.64
C ILE A 430 -7.39 18.15 9.49
N SER A 431 -6.09 18.29 9.37
CA SER A 431 -5.44 18.98 8.25
C SER A 431 -4.35 18.10 7.65
N ALA A 432 -4.10 18.27 6.36
CA ALA A 432 -2.97 17.67 5.66
C ALA A 432 -2.09 18.79 5.10
N LYS A 433 -0.80 18.70 5.32
CA LYS A 433 0.18 19.69 4.85
C LYS A 433 1.48 18.99 4.45
N MET A 434 2.19 19.60 3.50
CA MET A 434 3.57 19.24 3.21
C MET A 434 4.44 19.52 4.44
N PRO A 435 5.45 18.68 4.76
CA PRO A 435 6.38 18.97 5.85
C PRO A 435 7.24 20.19 5.55
N ASP A 436 7.72 20.84 6.60
CA ASP A 436 8.57 22.04 6.45
C ASP A 436 9.90 21.70 5.77
N GLU A 437 10.47 20.53 6.05
CA GLU A 437 11.74 20.08 5.52
C GLU A 437 11.62 18.70 4.85
N SER A 438 12.51 18.43 3.87
CA SER A 438 12.58 17.13 3.20
C SER A 438 13.10 16.06 4.15
N PRO A 439 12.46 14.87 4.25
CA PRO A 439 13.03 13.74 4.99
C PRO A 439 14.39 13.31 4.45
N ARG A 440 14.59 13.50 3.13
CA ARG A 440 15.83 13.13 2.44
C ARG A 440 17.02 13.88 2.98
N GLY A 441 18.00 13.12 3.48
CA GLY A 441 19.19 13.67 4.11
C GLY A 441 19.08 13.87 5.62
N MET A 442 17.90 13.67 6.20
CA MET A 442 17.74 13.63 7.65
C MET A 442 18.12 12.26 8.20
N GLY A 443 18.79 12.26 9.34
CA GLY A 443 18.92 11.04 10.14
C GLY A 443 17.58 10.66 10.78
N ILE A 444 17.41 9.38 11.12
CA ILE A 444 16.14 8.85 11.68
C ILE A 444 15.66 9.63 12.90
N ASN A 445 16.57 10.06 13.79
CA ASN A 445 16.22 10.84 14.98
C ASN A 445 15.61 12.21 14.64
N LEU A 446 16.11 12.85 13.57
CA LEU A 446 15.55 14.11 13.10
C LEU A 446 14.18 13.91 12.47
N ILE A 447 14.00 12.87 11.66
CA ILE A 447 12.69 12.52 11.08
C ILE A 447 11.66 12.28 12.19
N LEU A 448 12.01 11.49 13.21
CA LEU A 448 11.11 11.20 14.33
C LEU A 448 10.74 12.46 15.14
N ARG A 449 11.66 13.42 15.27
CA ARG A 449 11.44 14.66 16.02
C ARG A 449 10.84 15.78 15.18
N SER A 450 10.84 15.65 13.85
CA SER A 450 10.24 16.62 12.95
C SER A 450 8.71 16.66 13.08
N ASP A 451 8.09 17.56 12.36
CA ASP A 451 6.63 17.71 12.30
C ASP A 451 5.90 16.51 11.69
N MET A 452 6.62 15.62 10.97
CA MET A 452 6.10 14.40 10.36
C MET A 452 5.66 13.36 11.40
N PHE A 453 6.40 13.20 12.50
CA PHE A 453 6.08 12.28 13.59
C PHE A 453 5.84 12.96 14.92
N GLY A 454 6.48 14.12 15.14
CA GLY A 454 6.24 15.00 16.30
C GLY A 454 6.63 14.39 17.65
N LEU A 455 7.66 13.52 17.68
CA LEU A 455 8.23 13.05 18.93
C LEU A 455 9.05 14.15 19.59
N GLN A 456 8.85 14.36 20.86
CA GLN A 456 9.65 15.34 21.62
C GLN A 456 11.08 14.86 21.84
N THR A 457 11.24 13.57 22.09
CA THR A 457 12.54 12.91 22.30
C THR A 457 12.50 11.47 21.80
N THR A 458 13.68 10.93 21.48
CA THR A 458 13.89 9.51 21.16
C THR A 458 14.55 8.75 22.32
N LEU A 459 14.76 9.45 23.45
CA LEU A 459 15.37 8.90 24.65
C LEU A 459 14.29 8.45 25.64
N ASP A 460 14.66 7.57 26.57
CA ASP A 460 13.84 7.25 27.72
C ASP A 460 13.66 8.48 28.62
N ASP A 461 12.57 8.49 29.39
CA ASP A 461 12.19 9.65 30.21
C ASP A 461 13.26 10.06 31.22
N ASN A 462 13.96 9.09 31.82
CA ASN A 462 15.00 9.36 32.81
C ASN A 462 16.24 10.02 32.17
N THR A 463 16.73 9.46 31.06
CA THR A 463 17.87 10.03 30.32
C THR A 463 17.52 11.40 29.75
N ASN A 464 16.32 11.57 29.21
CA ASN A 464 15.84 12.85 28.72
C ASN A 464 15.78 13.89 29.84
N GLN A 465 15.26 13.53 31.04
CA GLN A 465 15.21 14.42 32.18
C GLN A 465 16.61 14.79 32.67
N LYS A 466 17.57 13.85 32.69
CA LYS A 466 18.96 14.13 33.02
C LYS A 466 19.57 15.15 32.07
N LEU A 467 19.33 15.01 30.75
CA LEU A 467 19.78 15.98 29.75
C LEU A 467 19.16 17.37 29.93
N ILE A 468 17.86 17.43 30.20
CA ILE A 468 17.16 18.69 30.48
C ILE A 468 17.76 19.37 31.72
N ASN A 469 17.91 18.64 32.83
CA ASN A 469 18.48 19.15 34.07
C ASN A 469 19.93 19.62 33.84
N ARG A 470 20.75 18.82 33.17
CA ARG A 470 22.13 19.16 32.84
C ARG A 470 22.23 20.43 32.00
N ASN A 471 21.45 20.54 30.93
CA ASN A 471 21.49 21.70 30.04
C ASN A 471 21.05 22.99 30.77
N ALA A 472 20.05 22.89 31.60
CA ALA A 472 19.60 24.02 32.42
C ALA A 472 20.67 24.50 33.41
N LEU A 473 21.32 23.56 34.10
CA LEU A 473 22.41 23.90 35.04
C LEU A 473 23.63 24.49 34.32
N ALA A 474 24.02 23.92 33.15
CA ALA A 474 25.11 24.43 32.33
C ALA A 474 24.84 25.85 31.81
N ALA A 475 23.60 26.19 31.49
CA ALA A 475 23.18 27.53 31.05
C ALA A 475 23.03 28.53 32.22
N LYS A 476 23.21 28.09 33.45
CA LYS A 476 22.94 28.89 34.67
C LYS A 476 21.51 29.47 34.73
N GLU A 477 20.59 28.80 34.08
CA GLU A 477 19.18 29.18 34.12
C GLU A 477 18.56 28.84 35.49
N ILE A 478 17.84 29.80 36.08
CA ILE A 478 16.97 29.54 37.20
C ILE A 478 15.70 28.89 36.66
N LEU A 479 15.73 27.56 36.48
CA LEU A 479 14.52 26.84 36.15
C LEU A 479 13.51 26.97 37.28
N SER A 480 12.28 27.33 36.94
CA SER A 480 11.18 27.32 37.89
C SER A 480 11.07 25.91 38.52
N LYS A 481 10.74 25.86 39.81
CA LYS A 481 10.63 24.63 40.63
C LYS A 481 9.78 23.52 39.97
N GLU A 482 8.93 23.87 39.03
CA GLU A 482 8.04 22.96 38.28
C GLU A 482 8.69 22.25 37.11
N LYS A 483 9.76 22.77 36.49
CA LYS A 483 10.43 22.19 35.32
C LYS A 483 11.62 21.29 35.66
N MET A 484 12.16 21.38 36.85
CA MET A 484 13.27 20.56 37.32
C MET A 484 12.73 19.46 38.25
N VAL A 485 12.60 18.22 37.70
CA VAL A 485 12.31 17.06 38.55
C VAL A 485 13.57 16.75 39.34
N ARG A 486 13.60 17.19 40.61
CA ARG A 486 14.74 17.01 41.49
C ARG A 486 14.69 15.62 42.12
N GLU A 487 15.86 14.98 42.22
CA GLU A 487 15.98 13.76 43.01
C GLU A 487 15.71 14.04 44.51
N PRO A 488 15.17 13.08 45.25
CA PRO A 488 14.96 13.24 46.71
C PRO A 488 16.27 13.56 47.41
N GLY A 489 16.30 14.69 48.16
CA GLY A 489 17.45 15.13 48.92
C GLY A 489 18.38 16.17 48.24
N TYR A 490 18.09 16.55 46.99
CA TYR A 490 18.84 17.58 46.28
C TYR A 490 18.64 18.99 46.90
N LYS A 491 19.76 19.74 47.04
CA LYS A 491 19.76 21.14 47.46
C LYS A 491 20.35 22.04 46.37
N PRO A 492 19.82 23.27 46.17
CA PRO A 492 20.34 24.18 45.13
C PRO A 492 21.81 24.61 45.34
N GLU A 493 22.33 24.47 46.53
CA GLU A 493 23.72 24.80 46.90
C GLU A 493 24.72 23.78 46.30
N ASP A 494 24.24 22.63 45.80
CA ASP A 494 25.03 21.54 45.24
C ASP A 494 25.02 21.52 43.71
N ASP A 495 24.61 22.61 43.02
CA ASP A 495 24.41 22.67 41.57
C ASP A 495 25.67 22.24 40.78
N GLU A 496 26.86 22.65 41.17
CA GLU A 496 28.11 22.27 40.50
C GLU A 496 28.42 20.76 40.63
N GLN A 497 28.21 20.22 41.83
CA GLN A 497 28.42 18.78 42.06
C GLN A 497 27.38 17.94 41.33
N TYR A 498 26.14 18.42 41.28
CA TYR A 498 25.07 17.76 40.54
C TYR A 498 25.32 17.79 39.04
N LEU A 499 25.77 18.92 38.48
CA LEU A 499 26.17 19.05 37.09
C LEU A 499 27.32 18.08 36.72
N ALA A 500 28.36 18.01 37.58
CA ALA A 500 29.48 17.08 37.38
C ALA A 500 29.02 15.63 37.39
N ARG A 501 28.12 15.24 38.30
CA ARG A 501 27.53 13.90 38.34
C ARG A 501 26.72 13.60 37.07
N LEU A 502 25.84 14.51 36.64
CA LEU A 502 25.05 14.32 35.41
C LEU A 502 25.94 14.19 34.16
N ASN A 503 27.02 14.99 34.08
CA ASN A 503 27.99 14.86 32.99
C ASN A 503 28.60 13.46 32.97
N THR A 504 29.10 12.96 34.10
CA THR A 504 29.69 11.62 34.23
C THR A 504 28.67 10.51 33.84
N GLU A 505 27.43 10.59 34.33
CA GLU A 505 26.40 9.62 34.03
C GLU A 505 26.02 9.62 32.54
N LEU A 506 25.91 10.81 31.92
CA LEU A 506 25.59 10.94 30.52
C LEU A 506 26.75 10.50 29.61
N GLU A 507 28.01 10.76 29.99
CA GLU A 507 29.20 10.25 29.30
C GLU A 507 29.25 8.71 29.32
N HIS A 508 28.92 8.08 30.45
CA HIS A 508 28.78 6.62 30.52
C HIS A 508 27.70 6.06 29.62
N LEU A 509 26.66 6.84 29.31
CA LEU A 509 25.63 6.50 28.32
C LEU A 509 26.02 6.84 26.89
N GLY A 510 27.25 7.32 26.65
CA GLY A 510 27.78 7.62 25.32
C GLY A 510 27.46 9.02 24.79
N PHE A 511 26.99 9.94 25.65
CA PHE A 511 26.79 11.33 25.25
C PHE A 511 28.13 12.09 25.30
N ASN A 512 28.54 12.65 24.15
CA ASN A 512 29.70 13.51 24.09
C ASN A 512 29.33 14.90 24.59
N ILE A 513 29.72 15.26 25.82
CA ILE A 513 29.33 16.52 26.46
C ILE A 513 30.53 17.47 26.42
N ALA A 514 30.53 18.39 25.45
CA ALA A 514 31.48 19.49 25.41
C ALA A 514 31.11 20.53 26.49
N THR A 515 31.60 20.30 27.73
CA THR A 515 31.32 21.17 28.88
C THR A 515 32.09 22.46 28.89
N ASP A 516 33.24 22.50 28.21
CA ASP A 516 34.22 23.61 28.26
C ASP A 516 34.27 24.41 26.93
N ASP A 517 33.41 24.11 25.96
CA ASP A 517 33.35 24.86 24.70
C ASP A 517 32.51 26.17 24.93
N PRO A 518 33.17 27.34 24.88
CA PRO A 518 32.49 28.61 25.08
C PRO A 518 31.37 28.88 24.08
N ASP A 519 31.58 28.46 22.82
CA ASP A 519 30.62 28.67 21.71
C ASP A 519 29.38 27.79 21.91
N TYR A 520 29.55 26.54 22.42
CA TYR A 520 28.44 25.66 22.76
C TYR A 520 27.62 26.17 23.95
N LEU A 521 28.29 26.73 24.96
CA LEU A 521 27.61 27.34 26.11
C LEU A 521 26.85 28.61 25.69
N GLU A 522 27.41 29.41 24.80
CA GLU A 522 26.74 30.58 24.22
C GLU A 522 25.54 30.18 23.35
N PHE A 523 25.68 29.15 22.53
CA PHE A 523 24.57 28.56 21.78
C PHE A 523 23.44 28.07 22.70
N LEU A 524 23.77 27.37 23.77
CA LEU A 524 22.77 26.93 24.74
C LEU A 524 22.04 28.13 25.39
N ARG A 525 22.77 29.16 25.80
CA ARG A 525 22.19 30.38 26.38
C ARG A 525 21.22 31.03 25.40
N ASN A 526 21.64 31.25 24.15
CA ASN A 526 20.82 31.87 23.13
C ASN A 526 19.55 31.07 22.84
N LYS A 527 19.67 29.76 22.73
CA LYS A 527 18.53 28.84 22.47
C LYS A 527 17.47 28.84 23.58
N TYR A 528 17.90 29.03 24.85
CA TYR A 528 16.96 29.05 25.98
C TYR A 528 16.39 30.46 26.25
N HIS A 529 17.14 31.52 25.92
CA HIS A 529 16.63 32.90 26.03
C HIS A 529 15.53 33.20 24.99
N THR A 530 15.71 32.79 23.75
CA THR A 530 14.69 32.98 22.68
C THR A 530 13.35 32.32 23.00
N LYS A 531 13.33 31.22 23.75
CA LYS A 531 12.08 30.55 24.14
C LYS A 531 11.32 31.26 25.26
N HIS A 532 11.94 32.18 26.00
CA HIS A 532 11.27 32.98 27.04
C HIS A 532 10.57 34.21 26.49
N GLU A 533 11.03 34.75 25.35
CA GLU A 533 10.38 35.92 24.70
C GLU A 533 9.15 35.54 23.89
N GLU A 534 9.04 34.29 23.41
CA GLU A 534 7.85 33.80 22.67
C GLU A 534 6.69 33.31 23.58
N ASN A 535 6.91 33.23 24.89
CA ASN A 535 5.90 32.81 25.89
C ASN A 535 5.46 33.91 26.87
N GLN A 536 5.82 35.16 26.61
CA GLN A 536 5.25 36.37 27.23
C GLN A 536 4.37 37.11 26.24
#